data_73c51e250e868ae52be7dbb8e7aa2584
#
_entry.id   73c51e250e868ae52be7dbb8e7aa2584
#
_cell.length_a   1.000
_cell.length_b   1.000
_cell.length_c   1.000
_cell.angle_alpha   90.00
_cell.angle_beta   90.00
_cell.angle_gamma   90.00
#
_symmetry.space_group_name_H-M   'P 1'
#
loop_
_entity.id
_entity.type
_entity.pdbx_description
1 polymer ?
#
loop_
_entity_poly.entity_id
_entity_poly.type
_entity_poly.pdbx_seq_one_letter_code
_entity_poly.pdbx_strand_id
1 'polypeptide(L)'
;MGCAGPCGDVLEFGCGYGTFTLPAASLVIGKVFALDIEPAMISATRKKLDDAGLSNTVLEQRDFLATGSGLPDESIGYAMLFNILHVENPVGLLREAYRVLKPFGIAGIIHWKHDASSPRGPSMDIRPRPEQCKEWSVAAGFDLVREESLCCCAWHYGLVMRKPSG
;
A
#
# COMPACT_ATOMS: atom_id res chain seq x y z
N MET A 1 -11.09 4.25 2.68
CA MET A 1 -10.26 4.97 1.69
C MET A 1 -10.74 4.52 0.32
N GLY A 2 -11.71 5.23 -0.23
CA GLY A 2 -12.23 4.89 -1.55
C GLY A 2 -11.42 5.56 -2.63
N CYS A 3 -11.06 4.84 -3.68
CA CYS A 3 -10.92 5.47 -4.97
C CYS A 3 -12.27 6.13 -5.27
N ALA A 4 -12.30 7.43 -5.46
CA ALA A 4 -13.50 8.13 -5.92
C ALA A 4 -13.67 7.83 -7.42
N GLY A 5 -14.23 6.67 -7.76
CA GLY A 5 -14.44 6.22 -9.13
C GLY A 5 -13.85 4.82 -9.39
N PRO A 6 -14.11 4.20 -10.54
CA PRO A 6 -13.55 2.92 -10.89
C PRO A 6 -12.02 3.05 -10.97
N CYS A 7 -11.32 2.56 -9.95
CA CYS A 7 -9.88 2.50 -9.96
C CYS A 7 -9.43 1.56 -11.06
N GLY A 8 -8.51 2.00 -11.88
CA GLY A 8 -7.74 1.14 -12.78
C GLY A 8 -6.91 0.13 -11.99
N ASP A 9 -5.75 -0.22 -12.51
CA ASP A 9 -4.86 -1.16 -11.86
C ASP A 9 -4.31 -0.62 -10.53
N VAL A 10 -4.20 -1.49 -9.54
CA VAL A 10 -3.77 -1.21 -8.18
C VAL A 10 -2.52 -2.02 -7.85
N LEU A 11 -1.55 -1.42 -7.16
CA LEU A 11 -0.38 -2.11 -6.62
C LEU A 11 -0.45 -2.13 -5.10
N GLU A 12 -0.21 -3.30 -4.49
CA GLU A 12 -0.07 -3.49 -3.05
C GLU A 12 1.35 -3.96 -2.73
N PHE A 13 2.05 -3.21 -1.87
CA PHE A 13 3.34 -3.59 -1.33
C PHE A 13 3.16 -4.30 0.01
N GLY A 14 3.51 -5.60 0.07
CA GLY A 14 3.36 -6.43 1.24
C GLY A 14 1.91 -6.89 1.45
N CYS A 15 1.45 -7.86 0.66
CA CYS A 15 0.06 -8.34 0.74
C CYS A 15 -0.25 -9.10 2.05
N GLY A 16 0.79 -9.65 2.70
CA GLY A 16 0.62 -10.43 3.92
C GLY A 16 -0.41 -11.53 3.75
N TYR A 17 -1.34 -11.61 4.69
CA TYR A 17 -2.45 -12.57 4.66
C TYR A 17 -3.63 -12.15 3.77
N GLY A 18 -3.47 -11.18 2.90
CA GLY A 18 -4.52 -10.70 1.99
C GLY A 18 -5.59 -9.83 2.64
N THR A 19 -5.31 -9.25 3.80
CA THR A 19 -6.28 -8.44 4.56
C THR A 19 -6.82 -7.27 3.76
N PHE A 20 -5.97 -6.64 2.96
CA PHE A 20 -6.35 -5.52 2.09
C PHE A 20 -6.47 -5.94 0.62
N THR A 21 -5.77 -6.99 0.20
CA THR A 21 -5.84 -7.54 -1.16
C THR A 21 -7.27 -7.95 -1.54
N LEU A 22 -7.96 -8.70 -0.66
CA LEU A 22 -9.30 -9.20 -0.95
C LEU A 22 -10.32 -8.06 -1.15
N PRO A 23 -10.46 -7.10 -0.21
CA PRO A 23 -11.39 -5.99 -0.43
C PRO A 23 -10.96 -5.12 -1.62
N ALA A 24 -9.67 -4.93 -1.89
CA ALA A 24 -9.23 -4.22 -3.09
C ALA A 24 -9.68 -4.95 -4.37
N ALA A 25 -9.44 -6.25 -4.47
CA ALA A 25 -9.86 -7.06 -5.60
C ALA A 25 -11.39 -7.07 -5.83
N SER A 26 -12.17 -6.96 -4.75
CA SER A 26 -13.64 -6.89 -4.84
C SER A 26 -14.16 -5.52 -5.32
N LEU A 27 -13.37 -4.46 -5.18
CA LEU A 27 -13.81 -3.08 -5.43
C LEU A 27 -13.28 -2.49 -6.74
N VAL A 28 -12.15 -2.98 -7.25
CA VAL A 28 -11.53 -2.42 -8.45
C VAL A 28 -12.01 -3.12 -9.72
N ILE A 29 -12.13 -2.36 -10.81
CA ILE A 29 -12.46 -2.91 -12.13
C ILE A 29 -11.20 -3.49 -12.79
N GLY A 30 -10.03 -2.92 -12.49
CA GLY A 30 -8.73 -3.36 -13.00
C GLY A 30 -8.15 -4.56 -12.25
N LYS A 31 -6.85 -4.75 -12.38
CA LYS A 31 -6.09 -5.78 -11.66
C LYS A 31 -5.52 -5.23 -10.35
N VAL A 32 -5.40 -6.12 -9.36
CA VAL A 32 -4.59 -5.89 -8.17
C VAL A 32 -3.27 -6.65 -8.33
N PHE A 33 -2.16 -5.92 -8.41
CA PHE A 33 -0.82 -6.49 -8.32
C PHE A 33 -0.43 -6.50 -6.85
N ALA A 34 -0.29 -7.66 -6.26
CA ALA A 34 -0.01 -7.82 -4.84
C ALA A 34 1.32 -8.56 -4.64
N LEU A 35 2.26 -7.88 -4.01
CA LEU A 35 3.63 -8.34 -3.84
C LEU A 35 3.89 -8.71 -2.38
N ASP A 36 4.68 -9.75 -2.16
CA ASP A 36 5.24 -10.07 -0.85
C ASP A 36 6.56 -10.82 -1.02
N ILE A 37 7.48 -10.66 -0.08
CA ILE A 37 8.73 -11.41 -0.07
C ILE A 37 8.53 -12.84 0.44
N GLU A 38 7.54 -13.05 1.30
CA GLU A 38 7.29 -14.32 1.99
C GLU A 38 6.38 -15.24 1.15
N PRO A 39 6.87 -16.41 0.69
CA PRO A 39 6.07 -17.32 -0.12
C PRO A 39 4.84 -17.85 0.64
N ALA A 40 4.91 -17.93 1.96
CA ALA A 40 3.78 -18.33 2.80
C ALA A 40 2.64 -17.32 2.74
N MET A 41 2.95 -16.02 2.66
CA MET A 41 1.94 -14.94 2.53
C MET A 41 1.27 -14.99 1.16
N ILE A 42 2.05 -15.17 0.10
CA ILE A 42 1.54 -15.38 -1.26
C ILE A 42 0.57 -16.56 -1.31
N SER A 43 0.96 -17.70 -0.72
CA SER A 43 0.12 -18.91 -0.70
C SER A 43 -1.17 -18.70 0.10
N ALA A 44 -1.08 -18.06 1.27
CA ALA A 44 -2.24 -17.78 2.12
C ALA A 44 -3.24 -16.82 1.45
N THR A 45 -2.72 -15.78 0.79
CA THR A 45 -3.54 -14.80 0.06
C THR A 45 -4.18 -15.43 -1.16
N ARG A 46 -3.46 -16.26 -1.93
CA ARG A 46 -4.00 -17.00 -3.08
C ARG A 46 -5.19 -17.86 -2.67
N LYS A 47 -5.02 -18.67 -1.62
CA LYS A 47 -6.11 -19.50 -1.11
C LYS A 47 -7.38 -18.70 -0.82
N LYS A 48 -7.24 -17.55 -0.14
CA LYS A 48 -8.39 -16.70 0.18
C LYS A 48 -9.05 -16.08 -1.05
N LEU A 49 -8.28 -15.68 -2.06
CA LEU A 49 -8.81 -15.17 -3.32
C LEU A 49 -9.58 -16.26 -4.08
N ASP A 50 -9.02 -17.47 -4.13
CA ASP A 50 -9.67 -18.62 -4.75
C ASP A 50 -10.98 -18.97 -4.02
N ASP A 51 -10.96 -19.04 -2.69
CA ASP A 51 -12.14 -19.29 -1.84
C ASP A 51 -13.23 -18.21 -2.03
N ALA A 52 -12.84 -16.98 -2.37
CA ALA A 52 -13.74 -15.85 -2.64
C ALA A 52 -14.15 -15.72 -4.13
N GLY A 53 -13.60 -16.54 -5.03
CA GLY A 53 -13.87 -16.48 -6.47
C GLY A 53 -13.31 -15.21 -7.15
N LEU A 54 -12.27 -14.59 -6.59
CA LEU A 54 -11.64 -13.38 -7.10
C LEU A 54 -10.46 -13.74 -8.02
N SER A 55 -10.56 -13.39 -9.30
CA SER A 55 -9.56 -13.75 -10.32
C SER A 55 -8.78 -12.56 -10.90
N ASN A 56 -9.06 -11.34 -10.44
CA ASN A 56 -8.42 -10.12 -10.94
C ASN A 56 -7.15 -9.73 -10.18
N THR A 57 -6.52 -10.66 -9.46
CA THR A 57 -5.29 -10.42 -8.69
C THR A 57 -4.09 -11.15 -9.28
N VAL A 58 -3.00 -10.44 -9.47
CA VAL A 58 -1.68 -10.98 -9.81
C VAL A 58 -0.85 -11.01 -8.54
N LEU A 59 -0.63 -12.20 -7.99
CA LEU A 59 0.22 -12.42 -6.81
C LEU A 59 1.63 -12.76 -7.25
N GLU A 60 2.61 -12.03 -6.75
CA GLU A 60 4.01 -12.26 -7.07
C GLU A 60 4.86 -12.27 -5.80
N GLN A 61 5.67 -13.33 -5.63
CA GLN A 61 6.73 -13.36 -4.63
C GLN A 61 7.88 -12.49 -5.12
N ARG A 62 8.12 -11.37 -4.43
CA ARG A 62 9.14 -10.39 -4.84
C ARG A 62 9.71 -9.62 -3.67
N ASP A 63 11.04 -9.51 -3.64
CA ASP A 63 11.74 -8.53 -2.81
C ASP A 63 11.69 -7.16 -3.51
N PHE A 64 10.58 -6.46 -3.32
CA PHE A 64 10.35 -5.15 -3.92
C PHE A 64 11.20 -4.04 -3.31
N LEU A 65 11.81 -4.26 -2.14
CA LEU A 65 12.76 -3.30 -1.55
C LEU A 65 14.11 -3.35 -2.26
N ALA A 66 14.54 -4.54 -2.69
CA ALA A 66 15.80 -4.73 -3.40
C ALA A 66 15.67 -4.52 -4.92
N THR A 67 14.55 -4.93 -5.53
CA THR A 67 14.39 -5.03 -7.00
C THR A 67 13.26 -4.19 -7.58
N GLY A 68 12.58 -3.40 -6.77
CA GLY A 68 11.39 -2.66 -7.16
C GLY A 68 10.17 -3.57 -7.41
N SER A 69 9.08 -2.98 -7.82
CA SER A 69 7.80 -3.68 -8.06
C SER A 69 7.80 -4.57 -9.32
N GLY A 70 8.74 -4.34 -10.25
CA GLY A 70 8.75 -5.00 -11.56
C GLY A 70 7.72 -4.46 -12.55
N LEU A 71 6.94 -3.47 -12.17
CA LEU A 71 5.94 -2.84 -13.03
C LEU A 71 6.52 -1.66 -13.83
N PRO A 72 5.97 -1.37 -15.03
CA PRO A 72 6.39 -0.22 -15.82
C PRO A 72 6.11 1.12 -15.11
N ASP A 73 6.84 2.16 -15.52
CA ASP A 73 6.54 3.53 -15.12
C ASP A 73 5.11 3.90 -15.50
N GLU A 74 4.46 4.68 -14.66
CA GLU A 74 3.14 5.28 -14.93
C GLU A 74 2.05 4.28 -15.38
N SER A 75 2.13 3.04 -14.88
CA SER A 75 1.19 1.97 -15.23
C SER A 75 0.01 1.83 -14.25
N ILE A 76 0.16 2.30 -13.00
CA ILE A 76 -0.75 2.05 -11.88
C ILE A 76 -1.54 3.30 -11.53
N GLY A 77 -2.85 3.15 -11.24
CA GLY A 77 -3.70 4.25 -10.80
C GLY A 77 -3.67 4.49 -9.28
N TYR A 78 -3.48 3.43 -8.50
CA TYR A 78 -3.47 3.50 -7.04
C TYR A 78 -2.42 2.57 -6.43
N ALA A 79 -1.60 3.07 -5.51
CA ALA A 79 -0.63 2.28 -4.76
C ALA A 79 -1.04 2.16 -3.28
N MET A 80 -1.03 0.95 -2.75
CA MET A 80 -1.34 0.64 -1.35
C MET A 80 -0.03 0.40 -0.59
N LEU A 81 0.26 1.30 0.37
CA LEU A 81 1.40 1.20 1.29
C LEU A 81 0.85 1.01 2.71
N PHE A 82 0.25 -0.17 2.96
CA PHE A 82 -0.48 -0.45 4.17
C PHE A 82 0.35 -1.26 5.16
N ASN A 83 0.68 -0.66 6.29
CA ASN A 83 1.50 -1.25 7.35
C ASN A 83 2.90 -1.72 6.88
N ILE A 84 3.51 -1.02 5.92
CA ILE A 84 4.80 -1.40 5.32
C ILE A 84 5.91 -0.35 5.51
N LEU A 85 5.59 0.91 5.84
CA LEU A 85 6.59 1.99 5.90
C LEU A 85 7.53 1.94 7.13
N HIS A 86 7.52 0.86 7.90
CA HIS A 86 8.51 0.57 8.95
C HIS A 86 9.76 -0.16 8.42
N VAL A 87 9.98 -0.14 7.12
CA VAL A 87 11.16 -0.69 6.45
C VAL A 87 12.38 0.23 6.62
N GLU A 88 13.57 -0.30 6.36
CA GLU A 88 14.83 0.45 6.52
C GLU A 88 14.91 1.69 5.61
N ASN A 89 14.39 1.61 4.37
CA ASN A 89 14.37 2.72 3.41
C ASN A 89 12.95 3.07 2.95
N PRO A 90 12.12 3.74 3.78
CA PRO A 90 10.75 4.08 3.42
C PRO A 90 10.66 5.08 2.25
N VAL A 91 11.62 5.99 2.11
CA VAL A 91 11.66 6.94 0.99
C VAL A 91 11.94 6.22 -0.33
N GLY A 92 12.79 5.20 -0.33
CA GLY A 92 13.07 4.37 -1.50
C GLY A 92 11.81 3.63 -1.97
N LEU A 93 11.06 3.05 -1.03
CA LEU A 93 9.79 2.39 -1.32
C LEU A 93 8.73 3.37 -1.85
N LEU A 94 8.64 4.55 -1.27
CA LEU A 94 7.74 5.61 -1.75
C LEU A 94 8.13 6.13 -3.14
N ARG A 95 9.42 6.22 -3.47
CA ARG A 95 9.88 6.56 -4.82
C ARG A 95 9.52 5.49 -5.84
N GLU A 96 9.57 4.21 -5.48
CA GLU A 96 9.11 3.13 -6.35
C GLU A 96 7.59 3.23 -6.59
N ALA A 97 6.80 3.48 -5.54
CA ALA A 97 5.37 3.76 -5.69
C ALA A 97 5.11 4.98 -6.59
N TYR A 98 5.90 6.05 -6.43
CA TYR A 98 5.81 7.25 -7.27
C TYR A 98 6.12 6.95 -8.74
N ARG A 99 7.16 6.16 -9.02
CA ARG A 99 7.57 5.79 -10.38
C ARG A 99 6.44 5.09 -11.13
N VAL A 100 5.83 4.09 -10.51
CA VAL A 100 4.79 3.27 -11.16
C VAL A 100 3.42 3.95 -11.23
N LEU A 101 3.16 4.94 -10.39
CA LEU A 101 1.90 5.69 -10.44
C LEU A 101 1.83 6.58 -11.67
N LYS A 102 0.67 6.58 -12.31
CA LYS A 102 0.32 7.54 -13.36
C LYS A 102 0.33 8.97 -12.81
N PRO A 103 0.49 10.00 -13.66
CA PRO A 103 0.20 11.38 -13.27
C PRO A 103 -1.17 11.47 -12.57
N PHE A 104 -1.24 12.21 -11.47
CA PHE A 104 -2.41 12.30 -10.58
C PHE A 104 -2.81 10.99 -9.87
N GLY A 105 -2.05 9.92 -10.02
CA GLY A 105 -2.24 8.66 -9.30
C GLY A 105 -2.10 8.84 -7.79
N ILE A 106 -2.76 7.99 -7.04
CA ILE A 106 -2.89 8.09 -5.58
C ILE A 106 -2.06 7.01 -4.89
N ALA A 107 -1.31 7.41 -3.89
CA ALA A 107 -0.73 6.51 -2.90
C ALA A 107 -1.54 6.60 -1.59
N GLY A 108 -2.18 5.50 -1.22
CA GLY A 108 -2.82 5.35 0.09
C GLY A 108 -1.84 4.78 1.10
N ILE A 109 -1.70 5.43 2.24
CA ILE A 109 -0.88 4.97 3.35
C ILE A 109 -1.79 4.67 4.53
N ILE A 110 -1.67 3.47 5.10
CA ILE A 110 -2.25 3.11 6.39
C ILE A 110 -1.12 2.62 7.28
N HIS A 111 -1.06 3.10 8.51
CA HIS A 111 -0.10 2.57 9.47
C HIS A 111 -0.65 2.58 10.90
N TRP A 112 -0.07 1.72 11.74
CA TRP A 112 -0.36 1.70 13.16
C TRP A 112 0.01 3.04 13.81
N LYS A 113 -0.86 3.56 14.66
CA LYS A 113 -0.55 4.72 15.48
C LYS A 113 0.64 4.43 16.38
N HIS A 114 1.47 5.44 16.64
CA HIS A 114 2.57 5.34 17.59
C HIS A 114 2.02 5.42 19.03
N ASP A 115 1.35 4.35 19.45
CA ASP A 115 0.65 4.22 20.72
C ASP A 115 0.97 2.85 21.32
N ALA A 116 1.60 2.87 22.52
CA ALA A 116 2.02 1.67 23.22
C ALA A 116 0.85 0.79 23.70
N SER A 117 -0.36 1.35 23.79
CA SER A 117 -1.58 0.59 24.16
C SER A 117 -2.16 -0.22 23.01
N SER A 118 -1.65 -0.06 21.77
CA SER A 118 -2.14 -0.82 20.62
C SER A 118 -1.83 -2.31 20.80
N PRO A 119 -2.82 -3.20 20.53
CA PRO A 119 -2.69 -4.63 20.84
C PRO A 119 -1.76 -5.39 19.88
N ARG A 120 -1.38 -4.77 18.77
CA ARG A 120 -0.56 -5.37 17.69
C ARG A 120 0.26 -4.30 16.99
N GLY A 121 1.00 -4.70 15.98
CA GLY A 121 1.79 -3.83 15.11
C GLY A 121 3.29 -4.07 15.29
N PRO A 122 4.12 -3.41 14.49
CA PRO A 122 5.57 -3.44 14.66
C PRO A 122 5.97 -2.83 16.01
N SER A 123 7.18 -3.10 16.46
CA SER A 123 7.71 -2.53 17.71
C SER A 123 7.71 -0.99 17.65
N MET A 124 7.64 -0.35 18.80
CA MET A 124 7.46 1.10 18.90
C MET A 124 8.64 1.89 18.32
N ASP A 125 9.85 1.34 18.37
CA ASP A 125 11.07 1.95 17.85
C ASP A 125 11.11 2.10 16.33
N ILE A 126 10.46 1.17 15.60
CA ILE A 126 10.37 1.22 14.12
C ILE A 126 9.00 1.71 13.62
N ARG A 127 8.05 1.98 14.51
CA ARG A 127 6.69 2.37 14.13
C ARG A 127 6.65 3.86 13.75
N PRO A 128 6.43 4.19 12.46
CA PRO A 128 6.46 5.58 12.03
C PRO A 128 5.26 6.37 12.57
N ARG A 129 5.51 7.65 12.84
CA ARG A 129 4.47 8.62 13.15
C ARG A 129 3.86 9.18 11.85
N PRO A 130 2.62 9.71 11.89
CA PRO A 130 2.01 10.33 10.71
C PRO A 130 2.89 11.41 10.08
N GLU A 131 3.55 12.23 10.90
CA GLU A 131 4.45 13.31 10.45
C GLU A 131 5.63 12.78 9.65
N GLN A 132 6.26 11.69 10.12
CA GLN A 132 7.37 11.04 9.42
C GLN A 132 6.91 10.48 8.05
N CYS A 133 5.75 9.82 8.00
CA CYS A 133 5.20 9.32 6.72
C CYS A 133 4.90 10.45 5.75
N LYS A 134 4.43 11.62 6.23
CA LYS A 134 4.22 12.82 5.39
C LYS A 134 5.55 13.35 4.85
N GLU A 135 6.55 13.53 5.72
CA GLU A 135 7.88 14.01 5.33
C GLU A 135 8.53 13.08 4.30
N TRP A 136 8.49 11.77 4.50
CA TRP A 136 9.01 10.78 3.54
C TRP A 136 8.27 10.81 2.21
N SER A 137 6.95 10.98 2.24
CA SER A 137 6.14 11.06 1.02
C SER A 137 6.46 12.32 0.22
N VAL A 138 6.61 13.48 0.87
CA VAL A 138 7.03 14.73 0.24
C VAL A 138 8.45 14.60 -0.34
N ALA A 139 9.38 13.98 0.41
CA ALA A 139 10.74 13.70 -0.07
C ALA A 139 10.78 12.73 -1.27
N ALA A 140 9.75 11.92 -1.44
CA ALA A 140 9.56 11.06 -2.61
C ALA A 140 8.87 11.74 -3.79
N GLY A 141 8.36 12.97 -3.63
CA GLY A 141 7.72 13.78 -4.68
C GLY A 141 6.19 13.85 -4.61
N PHE A 142 5.56 13.29 -3.60
CA PHE A 142 4.11 13.33 -3.45
C PHE A 142 3.61 14.62 -2.81
N ASP A 143 2.39 15.02 -3.19
CA ASP A 143 1.59 16.02 -2.49
C ASP A 143 0.65 15.34 -1.49
N LEU A 144 0.53 15.91 -0.28
CA LEU A 144 -0.51 15.47 0.67
C LEU A 144 -1.87 16.00 0.21
N VAL A 145 -2.82 15.09 -0.03
CA VAL A 145 -4.21 15.46 -0.35
C VAL A 145 -5.02 15.63 0.93
N ARG A 146 -4.95 14.64 1.85
CA ARG A 146 -5.63 14.69 3.14
C ARG A 146 -5.12 13.62 4.09
N GLU A 147 -5.35 13.84 5.37
CA GLU A 147 -5.33 12.80 6.38
C GLU A 147 -6.68 12.08 6.41
N GLU A 148 -6.66 10.78 6.67
CA GLU A 148 -7.88 9.96 6.68
C GLU A 148 -8.13 9.40 8.07
N SER A 149 -9.30 9.70 8.62
CA SER A 149 -9.75 9.07 9.87
C SER A 149 -10.37 7.72 9.56
N LEU A 150 -9.76 6.66 10.06
CA LEU A 150 -10.24 5.30 9.87
C LEU A 150 -11.25 4.94 10.97
N CYS A 151 -12.51 5.27 10.74
CA CYS A 151 -13.60 5.11 11.74
C CYS A 151 -13.77 3.68 12.25
N CYS A 152 -13.39 2.66 11.48
CA CYS A 152 -13.46 1.25 11.85
C CYS A 152 -12.21 0.72 12.55
N CYS A 153 -11.16 1.54 12.71
CA CYS A 153 -9.90 1.11 13.28
C CYS A 153 -9.23 2.19 14.13
N ALA A 154 -9.48 2.15 15.44
CA ALA A 154 -8.96 3.13 16.39
C ALA A 154 -7.42 3.20 16.44
N TRP A 155 -6.74 2.12 16.04
CA TRP A 155 -5.29 1.93 16.16
C TRP A 155 -4.49 2.29 14.90
N HIS A 156 -5.16 2.74 13.84
CA HIS A 156 -4.50 3.14 12.60
C HIS A 156 -4.76 4.59 12.26
N TYR A 157 -3.87 5.16 11.48
CA TYR A 157 -4.07 6.41 10.76
C TYR A 157 -3.94 6.16 9.26
N GLY A 158 -4.47 7.07 8.46
CA GLY A 158 -4.37 7.03 7.02
C GLY A 158 -3.91 8.35 6.43
N LEU A 159 -3.17 8.28 5.33
CA LEU A 159 -2.79 9.43 4.53
C LEU A 159 -3.14 9.14 3.07
N VAL A 160 -3.62 10.15 2.37
CA VAL A 160 -3.86 10.11 0.93
C VAL A 160 -2.87 11.06 0.27
N MET A 161 -1.95 10.49 -0.49
CA MET A 161 -0.91 11.21 -1.20
C MET A 161 -1.20 11.16 -2.71
N ARG A 162 -0.81 12.18 -3.46
CA ARG A 162 -1.02 12.25 -4.90
C ARG A 162 0.30 12.54 -5.62
N LYS A 163 0.55 11.81 -6.70
CA LYS A 163 1.58 12.17 -7.67
C LYS A 163 1.11 13.41 -8.43
N PRO A 164 1.85 14.55 -8.41
CA PRO A 164 1.51 15.71 -9.24
C PRO A 164 1.58 15.38 -10.73
N SER A 165 1.02 16.26 -11.57
CA SER A 165 1.36 16.26 -13.00
C SER A 165 2.82 16.62 -13.14
N GLY A 166 3.62 15.82 -13.81
CA GLY A 166 4.99 16.16 -14.17
C GLY A 166 5.05 17.43 -15.03
#